data_6e8cd8a010b23e4b938e486e86a4d172
#
_entry.id   6e8cd8a010b23e4b938e486e86a4d172
#
_cell.length_a   1.000
_cell.length_b   1.000
_cell.length_c   1.000
_cell.angle_alpha   90.00
_cell.angle_beta   90.00
_cell.angle_gamma   90.00
#
_symmetry.space_group_name_H-M   'P 1'
#
loop_
_entity.id
_entity.type
_entity.pdbx_description
1 polymer ?
#
loop_
_entity_poly.entity_id
_entity_poly.type
_entity_poly.pdbx_seq_one_letter_code
_entity_poly.pdbx_strand_id
1 'polypeptide(L)'
;MIPEWKIYPRSQGHSTVYLQNVVTDPAIQVGAYTIYDDFVNDPRDFQRNNVLYHYPECNHDKLKIGKFCSIACGAKFIFNAANHALGSLSTYPFPVYFEEWGLPTDVGSIAQAWDDHGLSLIHI
;
A
#
# COMPACT_ATOMS: atom_id res chain seq x y z
N MET A 1 -4.62 0.52 26.76
CA MET A 1 -4.86 -0.36 25.60
C MET A 1 -6.14 0.02 24.90
N ILE A 2 -6.12 0.07 23.58
CA ILE A 2 -7.30 0.43 22.80
C ILE A 2 -8.13 -0.84 22.57
N PRO A 3 -9.42 -0.85 22.97
CA PRO A 3 -10.28 -1.98 22.65
C PRO A 3 -10.42 -2.16 21.11
N GLU A 4 -10.48 -3.39 20.65
CA GLU A 4 -10.58 -3.69 19.21
C GLU A 4 -11.82 -3.08 18.54
N TRP A 5 -12.91 -2.93 19.29
CA TRP A 5 -14.14 -2.36 18.77
C TRP A 5 -14.09 -0.84 18.63
N LYS A 6 -13.11 -0.18 19.26
CA LYS A 6 -13.04 1.28 19.24
C LYS A 6 -12.32 1.76 17.99
N ILE A 7 -13.08 2.30 17.07
CA ILE A 7 -12.57 2.79 15.78
C ILE A 7 -12.22 4.27 15.87
N TYR A 8 -13.06 5.06 16.50
CA TYR A 8 -12.91 6.52 16.55
C TYR A 8 -12.32 6.97 17.88
N PRO A 9 -11.22 7.75 17.86
CA PRO A 9 -10.63 8.27 19.10
C PRO A 9 -11.57 9.20 19.85
N ARG A 10 -12.40 9.93 19.12
CA ARG A 10 -13.34 10.91 19.69
C ARG A 10 -14.77 10.52 19.36
N SER A 11 -15.66 10.66 20.33
CA SER A 11 -17.05 10.24 20.16
C SER A 11 -17.82 11.02 19.10
N GLN A 12 -17.38 12.23 18.76
CA GLN A 12 -18.05 13.09 17.78
C GLN A 12 -17.24 13.32 16.51
N GLY A 13 -16.08 12.71 16.37
CA GLY A 13 -15.22 12.89 15.21
C GLY A 13 -15.06 11.59 14.43
N HIS A 14 -15.74 11.47 13.29
CA HIS A 14 -15.72 10.26 12.48
C HIS A 14 -14.79 10.36 11.27
N SER A 15 -14.03 11.44 11.15
CA SER A 15 -12.99 11.56 10.12
C SER A 15 -11.65 10.97 10.55
N THR A 16 -11.43 10.80 11.86
CA THR A 16 -10.19 10.24 12.41
C THR A 16 -10.48 8.87 13.00
N VAL A 17 -9.63 7.90 12.66
CA VAL A 17 -9.77 6.52 13.16
C VAL A 17 -8.48 6.04 13.81
N TYR A 18 -8.60 5.08 14.74
CA TYR A 18 -7.47 4.26 15.16
C TYR A 18 -7.16 3.27 14.05
N LEU A 19 -6.08 3.51 13.35
CA LEU A 19 -5.78 2.75 12.13
C LEU A 19 -5.61 1.26 12.40
N GLN A 20 -5.06 0.90 13.55
CA GLN A 20 -4.90 -0.48 13.96
C GLN A 20 -6.21 -1.27 13.93
N ASN A 21 -7.32 -0.62 14.24
CA ASN A 21 -8.63 -1.28 14.37
C ASN A 21 -9.44 -1.29 13.07
N VAL A 22 -8.97 -0.65 12.01
CA VAL A 22 -9.64 -0.65 10.70
C VAL A 22 -8.90 -1.45 9.63
N VAL A 23 -7.63 -1.75 9.86
CA VAL A 23 -6.82 -2.55 8.92
C VAL A 23 -7.03 -4.02 9.22
N THR A 24 -7.31 -4.81 8.18
CA THR A 24 -7.56 -6.25 8.30
C THR A 24 -6.48 -7.09 7.62
N ASP A 25 -5.69 -6.51 6.71
CA ASP A 25 -4.66 -7.23 5.98
C ASP A 25 -3.46 -7.52 6.91
N PRO A 26 -3.07 -8.80 7.09
CA PRO A 26 -1.93 -9.13 7.94
C PRO A 26 -0.60 -8.60 7.43
N ALA A 27 -0.50 -8.26 6.15
CA ALA A 27 0.71 -7.65 5.59
C ALA A 27 0.81 -6.15 5.91
N ILE A 28 -0.21 -5.56 6.50
CA ILE A 28 -0.21 -4.19 6.98
C ILE A 28 -0.25 -4.20 8.50
N GLN A 29 0.85 -3.84 9.12
CA GLN A 29 1.00 -3.83 10.58
C GLN A 29 1.04 -2.40 11.08
N VAL A 30 0.13 -2.07 11.98
CA VAL A 30 0.01 -0.72 12.53
C VAL A 30 0.17 -0.76 14.04
N GLY A 31 1.04 0.10 14.57
CA GLY A 31 1.25 0.22 15.99
C GLY A 31 0.09 0.89 16.72
N ALA A 32 0.04 0.72 18.03
CA ALA A 32 -1.03 1.25 18.86
C ALA A 32 -1.08 2.79 18.81
N TYR A 33 -2.27 3.34 18.88
CA TYR A 33 -2.55 4.79 18.93
C TYR A 33 -2.21 5.57 17.66
N THR A 34 -1.78 4.91 16.59
CA THR A 34 -1.62 5.56 15.29
C THR A 34 -2.99 5.91 14.73
N ILE A 35 -3.13 7.15 14.28
CA ILE A 35 -4.39 7.68 13.77
C ILE A 35 -4.27 8.06 12.30
N TYR A 36 -5.37 7.93 11.58
CA TYR A 36 -5.52 8.38 10.21
C TYR A 36 -6.74 9.28 10.11
N ASP A 37 -6.57 10.44 9.50
CA ASP A 37 -7.65 11.40 9.27
C ASP A 37 -7.99 11.46 7.79
N ASP A 38 -9.27 11.32 7.46
CA ASP A 38 -9.76 11.45 6.09
C ASP A 38 -11.12 12.13 6.10
N PHE A 39 -11.14 13.35 5.60
CA PHE A 39 -12.38 14.14 5.49
C PHE A 39 -12.95 14.14 4.07
N VAL A 40 -12.34 13.41 3.14
CA VAL A 40 -12.80 13.27 1.74
C VAL A 40 -13.49 11.94 1.54
N ASN A 41 -12.86 10.86 2.02
CA ASN A 41 -13.39 9.51 1.94
C ASN A 41 -13.60 8.95 3.35
N ASP A 42 -14.20 7.76 3.43
CA ASP A 42 -14.34 7.08 4.71
C ASP A 42 -12.95 6.60 5.18
N PRO A 43 -12.46 7.07 6.34
CA PRO A 43 -11.14 6.66 6.83
C PRO A 43 -11.02 5.17 7.12
N ARG A 44 -12.13 4.45 7.29
CA ARG A 44 -12.12 3.01 7.45
C ARG A 44 -11.68 2.27 6.19
N ASP A 45 -11.71 2.93 5.04
CA ASP A 45 -11.27 2.39 3.76
C ASP A 45 -9.78 2.64 3.48
N PHE A 46 -8.99 2.95 4.49
CA PHE A 46 -7.56 3.24 4.35
C PHE A 46 -6.84 2.16 3.55
N GLN A 47 -7.06 0.91 3.88
CA GLN A 47 -6.40 -0.22 3.25
C GLN A 47 -6.64 -0.26 1.73
N ARG A 48 -7.82 0.15 1.28
CA ARG A 48 -8.16 0.19 -0.13
C ARG A 48 -7.74 1.47 -0.82
N ASN A 49 -7.90 2.61 -0.15
CA ASN A 49 -7.73 3.92 -0.78
C ASN A 49 -6.30 4.45 -0.71
N ASN A 50 -5.55 4.08 0.32
CA ASN A 50 -4.26 4.69 0.64
C ASN A 50 -3.08 3.76 0.44
N VAL A 51 -3.29 2.45 0.38
CA VAL A 51 -2.24 1.46 0.15
C VAL A 51 -2.37 0.97 -1.29
N LEU A 52 -1.45 1.38 -2.15
CA LEU A 52 -1.53 1.17 -3.59
C LEU A 52 -0.44 0.22 -4.06
N TYR A 53 -0.76 -0.56 -5.09
CA TYR A 53 0.18 -1.51 -5.69
C TYR A 53 0.74 -2.50 -4.66
N HIS A 54 -0.08 -2.88 -3.69
CA HIS A 54 0.29 -3.78 -2.61
C HIS A 54 -0.11 -5.21 -3.00
N TYR A 55 0.88 -6.02 -3.32
CA TYR A 55 0.68 -7.40 -3.74
C TYR A 55 1.52 -8.34 -2.86
N PRO A 56 1.11 -8.54 -1.59
CA PRO A 56 1.93 -9.32 -0.65
C PRO A 56 2.09 -10.78 -1.07
N GLU A 57 1.13 -11.33 -1.79
CA GLU A 57 1.19 -12.71 -2.28
C GLU A 57 2.22 -12.90 -3.38
N CYS A 58 2.43 -11.88 -4.22
CA CYS A 58 3.35 -11.95 -5.35
C CYS A 58 4.73 -11.39 -5.02
N ASN A 59 4.78 -10.27 -4.30
CA ASN A 59 6.01 -9.51 -4.07
C ASN A 59 6.48 -9.55 -2.62
N HIS A 60 5.77 -10.24 -1.73
CA HIS A 60 6.05 -10.27 -0.29
C HIS A 60 6.06 -8.89 0.35
N ASP A 61 5.26 -7.98 -0.17
CA ASP A 61 5.17 -6.61 0.32
C ASP A 61 4.60 -6.56 1.74
N LYS A 62 5.24 -5.77 2.59
CA LYS A 62 4.77 -5.54 3.95
C LYS A 62 4.81 -4.05 4.26
N LEU A 63 3.78 -3.57 4.92
CA LEU A 63 3.72 -2.21 5.44
C LEU A 63 3.73 -2.26 6.96
N LYS A 64 4.71 -1.58 7.55
CA LYS A 64 4.81 -1.46 9.01
C LYS A 64 4.74 0.00 9.40
N ILE A 65 3.79 0.34 10.24
CA ILE A 65 3.60 1.68 10.78
C ILE A 65 3.75 1.60 12.29
N GLY A 66 4.57 2.46 12.85
CA GLY A 66 4.84 2.46 14.27
C GLY A 66 3.67 2.97 15.12
N LYS A 67 3.93 3.12 16.42
CA LYS A 67 2.96 3.65 17.38
C LYS A 67 2.93 5.18 17.33
N PHE A 68 1.80 5.76 17.71
CA PHE A 68 1.63 7.20 17.88
C PHE A 68 1.94 8.02 16.63
N CYS A 69 1.76 7.43 15.45
CA CYS A 69 1.89 8.16 14.19
C CYS A 69 0.59 8.87 13.86
N SER A 70 0.69 10.00 13.17
CA SER A 70 -0.45 10.72 12.64
C SER A 70 -0.34 10.78 11.13
N ILE A 71 -1.31 10.20 10.44
CA ILE A 71 -1.30 10.10 8.98
C ILE A 71 -2.35 11.05 8.42
N ALA A 72 -1.92 11.95 7.55
CA ALA A 72 -2.77 12.99 7.00
C ALA A 72 -3.70 12.45 5.89
N CYS A 73 -4.80 13.15 5.70
CA CYS A 73 -5.73 12.87 4.61
C CYS A 73 -5.02 12.91 3.26
N GLY A 74 -5.26 11.90 2.46
CA GLY A 74 -4.67 11.81 1.13
C GLY A 74 -3.28 11.21 1.06
N ALA A 75 -2.66 10.87 2.18
CA ALA A 75 -1.37 10.17 2.19
C ALA A 75 -1.50 8.82 1.48
N LYS A 76 -0.53 8.51 0.63
CA LYS A 76 -0.52 7.26 -0.13
C LYS A 76 0.75 6.48 0.16
N PHE A 77 0.59 5.17 0.32
CA PHE A 77 1.71 4.23 0.45
C PHE A 77 1.78 3.42 -0.84
N ILE A 78 2.84 3.63 -1.61
CA ILE A 78 2.97 3.07 -2.96
C ILE A 78 4.10 2.06 -2.96
N PHE A 79 3.79 0.82 -3.34
CA PHE A 79 4.75 -0.27 -3.33
C PHE A 79 5.44 -0.46 -4.68
N ASN A 80 6.42 -1.37 -4.70
CA ASN A 80 7.31 -1.60 -5.82
C ASN A 80 6.62 -1.90 -7.15
N ALA A 81 5.44 -2.51 -7.13
CA ALA A 81 4.71 -2.80 -8.35
C ALA A 81 4.37 -1.55 -9.18
N ALA A 82 4.41 -0.38 -8.56
CA ALA A 82 4.21 0.90 -9.25
C ALA A 82 5.50 1.45 -9.87
N ASN A 83 6.65 0.90 -9.52
CA ASN A 83 7.94 1.39 -9.98
C ASN A 83 8.25 0.86 -11.39
N HIS A 84 8.98 1.68 -12.14
CA HIS A 84 9.50 1.27 -13.43
C HIS A 84 10.94 0.79 -13.28
N ALA A 85 11.32 -0.22 -14.04
CA ALA A 85 12.68 -0.74 -14.01
C ALA A 85 13.67 0.33 -14.50
N LEU A 86 14.71 0.59 -13.70
CA LEU A 86 15.70 1.63 -14.02
C LEU A 86 16.52 1.28 -15.27
N GLY A 87 16.66 -0.01 -15.58
CA GLY A 87 17.36 -0.47 -16.78
C GLY A 87 16.52 -0.46 -18.05
N SER A 88 15.27 -0.08 -17.97
CA SER A 88 14.39 -0.03 -19.13
C SER A 88 14.64 1.21 -19.97
N LEU A 89 14.55 1.04 -21.29
CA LEU A 89 14.67 2.15 -22.24
C LEU A 89 13.44 3.05 -22.22
N SER A 90 12.32 2.55 -21.70
CA SER A 90 11.05 3.27 -21.67
C SER A 90 10.26 2.85 -20.43
N THR A 91 9.42 3.75 -19.92
CA THR A 91 8.47 3.44 -18.87
C THR A 91 7.22 2.72 -19.38
N TYR A 92 7.07 2.61 -20.70
CA TYR A 92 5.95 1.89 -21.28
C TYR A 92 6.02 0.40 -20.92
N PRO A 93 4.93 -0.21 -20.46
CA PRO A 93 4.95 -1.58 -19.96
C PRO A 93 4.86 -2.61 -21.10
N PHE A 94 5.84 -2.63 -21.99
CA PHE A 94 5.88 -3.53 -23.14
C PHE A 94 5.65 -5.00 -22.77
N PRO A 95 6.33 -5.57 -21.76
CA PRO A 95 6.16 -6.98 -21.44
C PRO A 95 4.73 -7.38 -21.07
N VAL A 96 3.97 -6.44 -20.50
CA VAL A 96 2.58 -6.68 -20.11
C VAL A 96 1.70 -7.00 -21.32
N TYR A 97 2.05 -6.48 -22.48
CA TYR A 97 1.27 -6.64 -23.71
C TYR A 97 1.85 -7.63 -24.69
N PHE A 98 2.97 -8.29 -24.36
CA PHE A 98 3.64 -9.20 -25.30
C PHE A 98 2.74 -10.34 -25.75
N GLU A 99 1.97 -10.92 -24.86
CA GLU A 99 1.06 -12.02 -25.18
C GLU A 99 0.02 -11.59 -26.22
N GLU A 100 -0.59 -10.45 -26.03
CA GLU A 100 -1.62 -9.93 -26.95
C GLU A 100 -1.03 -9.58 -28.32
N TRP A 101 0.23 -9.19 -28.36
CA TRP A 101 0.92 -8.88 -29.61
C TRP A 101 1.51 -10.10 -30.31
N GLY A 102 1.36 -11.30 -29.72
CA GLY A 102 1.91 -12.52 -30.25
C GLY A 102 3.41 -12.63 -30.12
N LEU A 103 4.02 -11.91 -29.18
CA LEU A 103 5.46 -11.97 -28.93
C LEU A 103 5.77 -12.94 -27.79
N PRO A 104 6.99 -13.54 -27.78
CA PRO A 104 7.40 -14.40 -26.67
C PRO A 104 7.42 -13.62 -25.37
N THR A 105 6.94 -14.27 -24.30
CA THR A 105 6.96 -13.69 -22.96
C THR A 105 8.00 -14.37 -22.10
N ASP A 106 8.79 -13.58 -21.37
CA ASP A 106 9.72 -14.07 -20.37
C ASP A 106 9.25 -13.61 -19.00
N VAL A 107 8.37 -14.37 -18.39
CA VAL A 107 7.77 -14.04 -17.10
C VAL A 107 8.83 -13.98 -16.00
N GLY A 108 9.87 -14.82 -16.09
CA GLY A 108 10.96 -14.82 -15.12
C GLY A 108 11.70 -13.50 -15.08
N SER A 109 12.03 -12.94 -16.26
CA SER A 109 12.71 -11.65 -16.35
C SER A 109 11.85 -10.51 -15.81
N ILE A 110 10.55 -10.55 -16.06
CA ILE A 110 9.64 -9.52 -15.55
C ILE A 110 9.59 -9.56 -14.02
N ALA A 111 9.42 -10.75 -13.45
CA ALA A 111 9.37 -10.92 -12.01
C ALA A 111 10.68 -10.48 -11.36
N GLN A 112 11.81 -10.85 -11.95
CA GLN A 112 13.13 -10.47 -11.44
C GLN A 112 13.34 -8.96 -11.47
N ALA A 113 12.88 -8.28 -12.50
CA ALA A 113 13.01 -6.83 -12.61
C ALA A 113 12.26 -6.11 -11.48
N TRP A 114 11.15 -6.66 -11.05
CA TRP A 114 10.41 -6.11 -9.90
C TRP A 114 11.09 -6.44 -8.57
N ASP A 115 11.61 -7.65 -8.42
CA ASP A 115 12.30 -8.08 -7.21
C ASP A 115 13.61 -7.32 -7.00
N ASP A 116 14.33 -6.97 -8.05
CA ASP A 116 15.59 -6.25 -7.98
C ASP A 116 15.46 -4.87 -7.34
N HIS A 117 14.28 -4.28 -7.37
CA HIS A 117 14.01 -3.02 -6.69
C HIS A 117 13.74 -3.20 -5.20
N GLY A 118 13.58 -4.44 -4.75
CA GLY A 118 13.29 -4.76 -3.36
C GLY A 118 11.97 -4.19 -2.89
N LEU A 119 11.81 -4.16 -1.58
CA LEU A 119 10.63 -3.56 -0.98
C LEU A 119 10.82 -2.05 -0.93
N SER A 120 10.07 -1.32 -1.73
CA SER A 120 10.08 0.12 -1.73
C SER A 120 8.79 0.64 -1.11
N LEU A 121 8.93 1.55 -0.18
CA LEU A 121 7.80 2.21 0.43
C LEU A 121 7.92 3.71 0.20
N ILE A 122 7.01 4.24 -0.59
CA ILE A 122 6.94 5.66 -0.88
C ILE A 122 5.58 6.15 -0.37
N HIS A 123 5.61 7.21 0.43
CA HIS A 123 4.39 7.85 0.87
C HIS A 123 4.42 9.32 0.50
N ILE A 124 3.29 9.84 0.19
CA ILE A 124 3.15 11.23 -0.20
C ILE A 124 1.93 11.82 0.49
#